data_7c42fd508cde0513d007d46b0e11145b
#
_entry.id   7c42fd508cde0513d007d46b0e11145b
#
_cell.length_a   1.000
_cell.length_b   1.000
_cell.length_c   1.000
_cell.angle_alpha   90.00
_cell.angle_beta   90.00
_cell.angle_gamma   90.00
#
_symmetry.space_group_name_H-M   'P 1'
#
loop_
_entity.id
_entity.type
_entity.pdbx_description
1 polymer ?
#
loop_
_entity_poly.entity_id
_entity_poly.type
_entity_poly.pdbx_seq_one_letter_code
_entity_poly.pdbx_strand_id
1 'polypeptide(L)'
;MKHTIFTLIFLSCTLVYGCGAGPKKPKKTTSHSTQTTASEGRVVPARYGFRVVAELPHSTSAYTQGLQWEDGVFYEGTGLNGRSELRIVNPATGEAVKSVSLERKYFGEGITILGDKIYQLTWTAGKAFVYDKATLRKVGEFSYEGEGWGITTDGKSLYTSDGTDRIVVRNPQTFKTERTIEVRMAGRKVNMLNELEWIGGEIWANVYMTDQIVRINPESGAVVGIVDLTGLQAPSDKRWQDDVLNGIAYNPATKALFVTGKNWNKVYQIELTKDGD
;
A
#
# COMPACT_ATOMS: atom_id res chain seq x y z
N MET A 1 -20.50 -44.45 33.62
CA MET A 1 -21.52 -45.51 33.37
C MET A 1 -22.74 -44.86 32.77
N LYS A 2 -22.98 -45.05 31.50
CA LYS A 2 -24.22 -45.36 30.74
C LYS A 2 -23.94 -45.10 29.27
N HIS A 3 -23.71 -46.23 28.57
CA HIS A 3 -23.67 -46.29 27.10
C HIS A 3 -25.11 -46.23 26.57
N THR A 4 -25.30 -45.57 25.46
CA THR A 4 -26.49 -45.77 24.65
C THR A 4 -26.07 -45.93 23.19
N ILE A 5 -26.24 -47.19 22.74
CA ILE A 5 -26.08 -47.68 21.38
C ILE A 5 -27.36 -47.32 20.62
N PHE A 6 -27.24 -46.77 19.39
CA PHE A 6 -28.35 -46.72 18.46
C PHE A 6 -28.02 -47.46 17.16
N THR A 7 -28.91 -48.36 16.83
CA THR A 7 -28.88 -49.44 15.88
C THR A 7 -29.13 -48.94 14.44
N LEU A 8 -28.36 -49.50 13.48
CA LEU A 8 -28.62 -49.40 12.04
C LEU A 8 -29.88 -50.20 11.67
N ILE A 9 -30.73 -49.65 10.82
CA ILE A 9 -31.77 -50.39 10.11
C ILE A 9 -31.47 -50.28 8.60
N PHE A 10 -31.14 -51.43 8.00
CA PHE A 10 -31.11 -51.66 6.57
C PHE A 10 -32.53 -51.89 6.04
N LEU A 11 -32.93 -51.21 5.00
CA LEU A 11 -34.10 -51.54 4.23
C LEU A 11 -33.74 -51.80 2.77
N SER A 12 -33.79 -53.07 2.39
CA SER A 12 -33.65 -53.53 1.00
C SER A 12 -34.99 -53.40 0.28
N CYS A 13 -34.98 -52.85 -0.93
CA CYS A 13 -36.14 -52.99 -1.80
C CYS A 13 -35.71 -53.37 -3.21
N THR A 14 -36.33 -54.41 -3.69
CA THR A 14 -36.10 -55.24 -4.84
C THR A 14 -36.50 -54.57 -6.17
N LEU A 15 -35.74 -54.93 -7.22
CA LEU A 15 -35.96 -54.59 -8.63
C LEU A 15 -37.27 -55.17 -9.18
N VAL A 16 -37.95 -54.37 -10.00
CA VAL A 16 -38.93 -54.86 -11.00
C VAL A 16 -38.56 -54.28 -12.38
N TYR A 17 -38.29 -55.18 -13.33
CA TYR A 17 -38.08 -54.86 -14.74
C TYR A 17 -39.41 -54.59 -15.42
N GLY A 18 -39.50 -53.45 -16.17
CA GLY A 18 -40.58 -53.16 -17.06
C GLY A 18 -40.03 -52.60 -18.39
N CYS A 19 -40.10 -53.39 -19.46
CA CYS A 19 -39.84 -52.94 -20.82
C CYS A 19 -40.98 -52.04 -21.32
N GLY A 20 -40.66 -50.81 -21.72
CA GLY A 20 -41.59 -49.91 -22.40
C GLY A 20 -40.84 -49.02 -23.40
N ALA A 21 -41.13 -49.21 -24.69
CA ALA A 21 -40.60 -48.41 -25.76
C ALA A 21 -41.23 -47.00 -25.73
N GLY A 22 -40.42 -45.94 -25.52
CA GLY A 22 -40.83 -44.53 -25.56
C GLY A 22 -40.22 -43.76 -26.74
N PRO A 23 -40.82 -42.67 -27.16
CA PRO A 23 -40.54 -41.98 -28.43
C PRO A 23 -39.25 -41.20 -28.41
N LYS A 24 -38.59 -41.08 -29.58
CA LYS A 24 -37.33 -40.37 -29.87
C LYS A 24 -37.43 -38.89 -29.50
N LYS A 25 -36.58 -38.46 -28.57
CA LYS A 25 -36.34 -37.02 -28.25
C LYS A 25 -35.51 -36.33 -29.36
N PRO A 26 -35.80 -35.06 -29.67
CA PRO A 26 -35.03 -34.31 -30.65
C PRO A 26 -33.63 -34.02 -30.15
N LYS A 27 -32.62 -34.07 -31.05
CA LYS A 27 -31.21 -33.72 -30.79
C LYS A 27 -31.10 -32.26 -30.33
N LYS A 28 -30.65 -32.01 -29.10
CA LYS A 28 -30.19 -30.71 -28.67
C LYS A 28 -28.90 -30.40 -29.42
N THR A 29 -28.94 -29.39 -30.25
CA THR A 29 -27.76 -28.74 -30.82
C THR A 29 -27.05 -27.99 -29.71
N THR A 30 -25.92 -28.48 -29.28
CA THR A 30 -25.05 -27.79 -28.34
C THR A 30 -24.34 -26.66 -29.09
N SER A 31 -24.83 -25.43 -28.94
CA SER A 31 -24.10 -24.25 -29.36
C SER A 31 -22.89 -24.13 -28.43
N HIS A 32 -21.69 -24.40 -28.92
CA HIS A 32 -20.46 -23.99 -28.29
C HIS A 32 -20.42 -22.45 -28.34
N SER A 33 -20.75 -21.81 -27.21
CA SER A 33 -20.37 -20.44 -27.03
C SER A 33 -18.86 -20.43 -26.83
N THR A 34 -18.15 -20.03 -27.85
CA THR A 34 -16.74 -19.66 -27.77
C THR A 34 -16.68 -18.46 -26.84
N GLN A 35 -16.43 -18.68 -25.56
CA GLN A 35 -15.97 -17.60 -24.69
C GLN A 35 -14.64 -17.14 -25.27
N THR A 36 -14.68 -16.04 -25.98
CA THR A 36 -13.50 -15.26 -26.32
C THR A 36 -12.98 -14.71 -24.99
N THR A 37 -12.06 -15.43 -24.35
CA THR A 37 -11.22 -14.83 -23.32
C THR A 37 -10.43 -13.75 -24.04
N ALA A 38 -10.84 -12.49 -23.88
CA ALA A 38 -10.00 -11.37 -24.22
C ALA A 38 -8.67 -11.61 -23.48
N SER A 39 -7.59 -11.80 -24.21
CA SER A 39 -6.24 -11.75 -23.66
C SER A 39 -6.10 -10.31 -23.13
N GLU A 40 -6.27 -10.11 -21.81
CA GLU A 40 -5.84 -8.88 -21.18
C GLU A 40 -4.38 -8.70 -21.56
N GLY A 41 -4.11 -7.71 -22.41
CA GLY A 41 -2.78 -7.45 -22.92
C GLY A 41 -1.85 -7.30 -21.72
N ARG A 42 -0.86 -8.17 -21.62
CA ARG A 42 0.11 -8.19 -20.52
C ARG A 42 0.78 -6.82 -20.46
N VAL A 43 0.47 -6.01 -19.47
CA VAL A 43 1.10 -4.71 -19.26
C VAL A 43 2.58 -4.95 -18.97
N VAL A 44 3.45 -4.38 -19.80
CA VAL A 44 4.89 -4.35 -19.57
C VAL A 44 5.18 -3.02 -18.88
N PRO A 45 5.65 -3.01 -17.62
CA PRO A 45 5.91 -1.77 -16.92
C PRO A 45 7.07 -1.01 -17.57
N ALA A 46 6.91 0.30 -17.72
CA ALA A 46 8.00 1.18 -18.11
C ALA A 46 9.07 1.22 -17.01
N ARG A 47 10.35 1.31 -17.39
CA ARG A 47 11.46 1.41 -16.45
C ARG A 47 12.00 2.82 -16.43
N TYR A 48 12.35 3.25 -15.23
CA TYR A 48 12.89 4.58 -14.97
C TYR A 48 14.09 4.45 -14.04
N GLY A 49 15.15 5.14 -14.38
CA GLY A 49 16.21 5.53 -13.48
C GLY A 49 15.91 6.91 -12.88
N PHE A 50 16.93 7.54 -12.33
CA PHE A 50 16.78 8.84 -11.68
C PHE A 50 17.99 9.74 -11.93
N ARG A 51 17.76 11.04 -11.75
CA ARG A 51 18.78 12.07 -11.60
C ARG A 51 18.48 12.86 -10.33
N VAL A 52 19.47 13.02 -9.46
CA VAL A 52 19.34 13.87 -8.26
C VAL A 52 19.36 15.33 -8.69
N VAL A 53 18.33 16.08 -8.30
CA VAL A 53 18.18 17.51 -8.54
C VAL A 53 18.67 18.31 -7.34
N ALA A 54 18.29 17.87 -6.14
CA ALA A 54 18.71 18.48 -4.88
C ALA A 54 18.79 17.45 -3.75
N GLU A 55 19.62 17.74 -2.78
CA GLU A 55 19.73 17.01 -1.52
C GLU A 55 19.28 17.94 -0.39
N LEU A 56 18.30 17.53 0.37
CA LEU A 56 17.78 18.26 1.51
C LEU A 56 18.16 17.52 2.79
N PRO A 57 18.47 18.26 3.89
CA PRO A 57 18.80 17.62 5.15
C PRO A 57 17.61 16.82 5.70
N HIS A 58 17.91 15.72 6.36
CA HIS A 58 16.93 14.87 7.02
C HIS A 58 17.47 14.31 8.34
N SER A 59 16.58 14.10 9.31
CA SER A 59 16.98 13.62 10.63
C SER A 59 17.28 12.14 10.63
N THR A 60 18.50 11.77 10.97
CA THR A 60 18.91 10.36 11.12
C THR A 60 18.24 9.63 12.29
N SER A 61 17.43 10.31 13.10
CA SER A 61 16.58 9.70 14.12
C SER A 61 15.18 9.37 13.60
N ALA A 62 14.86 9.79 12.36
CA ALA A 62 13.59 9.53 11.72
C ALA A 62 13.56 8.13 11.10
N TYR A 63 12.92 7.20 11.76
CA TYR A 63 12.57 5.91 11.15
C TYR A 63 11.33 6.11 10.29
N THR A 64 11.52 6.66 9.09
CA THR A 64 10.44 7.13 8.20
C THR A 64 9.52 6.01 7.78
N GLN A 65 8.23 6.20 8.00
CA GLN A 65 7.17 5.27 7.65
C GLN A 65 6.10 5.91 6.75
N GLY A 66 6.06 7.22 6.68
CA GLY A 66 5.19 7.96 5.77
C GLY A 66 5.74 9.35 5.54
N LEU A 67 5.66 9.84 4.32
CA LEU A 67 6.14 11.16 3.94
C LEU A 67 5.14 11.81 2.97
N GLN A 68 4.79 13.07 3.20
CA GLN A 68 3.96 13.83 2.28
C GLN A 68 4.40 15.28 2.23
N TRP A 69 4.40 15.87 1.03
CA TRP A 69 4.64 17.29 0.82
C TRP A 69 3.33 18.05 0.79
N GLU A 70 3.21 19.10 1.61
CA GLU A 70 2.11 20.05 1.51
C GLU A 70 2.52 21.43 2.07
N ASP A 71 2.09 22.49 1.42
CA ASP A 71 2.26 23.89 1.87
C ASP A 71 3.72 24.28 2.19
N GLY A 72 4.69 23.74 1.44
CA GLY A 72 6.10 24.10 1.59
C GLY A 72 6.86 23.35 2.68
N VAL A 73 6.25 22.33 3.30
CA VAL A 73 6.84 21.50 4.35
C VAL A 73 6.65 20.02 4.07
N PHE A 74 7.41 19.16 4.74
CA PHE A 74 7.10 17.74 4.80
C PHE A 74 6.27 17.45 6.05
N TYR A 75 5.25 16.62 5.88
CA TYR A 75 4.62 15.87 6.95
C TYR A 75 5.23 14.49 6.97
N GLU A 76 5.61 14.01 8.14
CA GLU A 76 6.32 12.75 8.28
C GLU A 76 5.79 11.94 9.45
N GLY A 77 5.44 10.67 9.18
CA GLY A 77 5.17 9.66 10.19
C GLY A 77 6.42 8.82 10.43
N THR A 78 6.81 8.65 11.70
CA THR A 78 7.96 7.81 12.06
C THR A 78 7.56 6.61 12.89
N GLY A 79 8.34 5.52 12.78
CA GLY A 79 8.16 4.28 13.52
C GLY A 79 8.99 4.20 14.80
N LEU A 80 9.03 3.00 15.36
CA LEU A 80 9.69 2.56 16.60
C LEU A 80 8.89 2.82 17.88
N ASN A 81 8.59 1.75 18.62
CA ASN A 81 7.86 1.84 19.88
C ASN A 81 8.55 2.80 20.87
N GLY A 82 7.79 3.73 21.41
CA GLY A 82 8.28 4.75 22.34
C GLY A 82 9.04 5.92 21.70
N ARG A 83 9.17 5.92 20.34
CA ARG A 83 9.82 6.97 19.56
C ARG A 83 9.01 7.43 18.34
N SER A 84 7.87 6.78 18.07
CA SER A 84 7.00 7.11 16.94
C SER A 84 6.40 8.50 17.09
N GLU A 85 6.44 9.27 16.01
CA GLU A 85 5.92 10.64 15.94
C GLU A 85 5.17 10.91 14.63
N LEU A 86 4.27 11.88 14.68
CA LEU A 86 3.81 12.61 13.52
C LEU A 86 4.46 13.99 13.57
N ARG A 87 5.15 14.41 12.49
CA ARG A 87 5.97 15.62 12.48
C ARG A 87 5.67 16.51 11.27
N ILE A 88 5.86 17.81 11.45
CA ILE A 88 5.98 18.79 10.37
C ILE A 88 7.47 19.17 10.30
N VAL A 89 8.09 18.96 9.16
CA VAL A 89 9.54 19.10 8.97
C VAL A 89 9.84 20.24 8.01
N ASN A 90 10.74 21.13 8.41
CA ASN A 90 11.26 22.19 7.53
C ASN A 90 12.24 21.57 6.50
N PRO A 91 11.97 21.67 5.20
CA PRO A 91 12.82 21.05 4.17
C PRO A 91 14.22 21.67 4.08
N ALA A 92 14.41 22.91 4.53
CA ALA A 92 15.72 23.57 4.47
C ALA A 92 16.65 23.13 5.60
N THR A 93 16.12 22.69 6.74
CA THR A 93 16.94 22.30 7.91
C THR A 93 16.82 20.82 8.25
N GLY A 94 15.78 20.10 7.77
CA GLY A 94 15.50 18.72 8.17
C GLY A 94 14.97 18.58 9.59
N GLU A 95 14.71 19.69 10.28
CA GLU A 95 14.25 19.72 11.67
C GLU A 95 12.73 19.74 11.74
N ALA A 96 12.18 19.04 12.72
CA ALA A 96 10.77 19.10 13.04
C ALA A 96 10.43 20.46 13.68
N VAL A 97 9.60 21.27 12.99
CA VAL A 97 9.08 22.53 13.53
C VAL A 97 7.88 22.28 14.45
N LYS A 98 7.24 21.13 14.33
CA LYS A 98 6.15 20.68 15.19
C LYS A 98 6.08 19.16 15.18
N SER A 99 5.83 18.55 16.33
CA SER A 99 5.62 17.10 16.40
C SER A 99 4.62 16.73 17.50
N VAL A 100 4.07 15.53 17.36
CA VAL A 100 3.29 14.85 18.40
C VAL A 100 3.74 13.40 18.48
N SER A 101 4.12 12.96 19.69
CA SER A 101 4.53 11.58 19.94
C SER A 101 3.30 10.68 20.09
N LEU A 102 3.40 9.46 19.59
CA LEU A 102 2.45 8.40 19.86
C LEU A 102 2.68 7.82 21.27
N GLU A 103 1.64 7.21 21.86
CA GLU A 103 1.83 6.44 23.08
C GLU A 103 2.87 5.34 22.87
N ARG A 104 3.73 5.11 23.87
CA ARG A 104 4.89 4.19 23.78
C ARG A 104 4.61 2.78 23.28
N LYS A 105 3.35 2.31 23.42
CA LYS A 105 2.90 0.98 22.96
C LYS A 105 2.69 0.90 21.46
N TYR A 106 2.56 2.03 20.76
CA TYR A 106 2.30 2.05 19.33
C TYR A 106 3.59 2.20 18.53
N PHE A 107 3.65 1.47 17.45
CA PHE A 107 4.59 1.68 16.37
C PHE A 107 3.85 2.45 15.28
N GLY A 108 4.21 3.72 15.05
CA GLY A 108 3.61 4.57 14.03
C GLY A 108 4.05 4.14 12.64
N GLU A 109 3.14 4.28 11.69
CA GLU A 109 3.33 3.88 10.30
C GLU A 109 2.98 5.03 9.35
N GLY A 110 2.62 4.70 8.10
CA GLY A 110 2.31 5.64 7.04
C GLY A 110 1.31 6.72 7.44
N ILE A 111 1.43 7.86 6.80
CA ILE A 111 0.53 9.01 6.99
C ILE A 111 -0.02 9.48 5.64
N THR A 112 -1.19 10.13 5.68
CA THR A 112 -1.68 10.90 4.53
C THR A 112 -2.58 12.04 4.99
N ILE A 113 -2.61 13.13 4.21
CA ILE A 113 -3.44 14.30 4.43
C ILE A 113 -4.67 14.22 3.52
N LEU A 114 -5.85 14.34 4.10
CA LEU A 114 -7.10 14.48 3.37
C LEU A 114 -7.90 15.65 3.95
N GLY A 115 -7.93 16.74 3.21
CA GLY A 115 -8.55 18.00 3.66
C GLY A 115 -7.84 18.60 4.88
N ASP A 116 -8.57 18.78 5.97
CA ASP A 116 -8.06 19.30 7.24
C ASP A 116 -7.57 18.23 8.22
N LYS A 117 -7.44 16.99 7.77
CA LYS A 117 -7.10 15.85 8.61
C LYS A 117 -5.85 15.14 8.13
N ILE A 118 -5.10 14.59 9.09
CA ILE A 118 -4.00 13.67 8.84
C ILE A 118 -4.40 12.31 9.41
N TYR A 119 -4.27 11.27 8.60
CA TYR A 119 -4.45 9.88 9.01
C TYR A 119 -3.09 9.25 9.22
N GLN A 120 -2.89 8.54 10.33
CA GLN A 120 -1.66 7.80 10.63
C GLN A 120 -2.00 6.36 11.05
N LEU A 121 -1.38 5.41 10.38
CA LEU A 121 -1.51 3.99 10.72
C LEU A 121 -0.62 3.60 11.90
N THR A 122 -0.90 2.42 12.44
CA THR A 122 -0.01 1.71 13.38
C THR A 122 0.30 0.32 12.82
N TRP A 123 1.50 -0.20 13.07
CA TRP A 123 1.92 -1.49 12.52
C TRP A 123 0.95 -2.64 12.88
N THR A 124 1.02 -3.15 14.12
CA THR A 124 0.26 -4.35 14.55
C THR A 124 -0.88 -4.03 15.52
N ALA A 125 -1.01 -2.77 15.93
CA ALA A 125 -2.05 -2.39 16.90
C ALA A 125 -3.44 -2.24 16.29
N GLY A 126 -3.57 -2.29 14.94
CA GLY A 126 -4.85 -2.19 14.25
C GLY A 126 -5.55 -0.85 14.48
N LYS A 127 -4.79 0.25 14.66
CA LYS A 127 -5.30 1.59 14.90
C LYS A 127 -4.88 2.55 13.80
N ALA A 128 -5.83 3.35 13.31
CA ALA A 128 -5.58 4.52 12.49
C ALA A 128 -5.98 5.75 13.30
N PHE A 129 -5.00 6.61 13.60
CA PHE A 129 -5.23 7.87 14.29
C PHE A 129 -5.59 8.96 13.30
N VAL A 130 -6.46 9.86 13.71
CA VAL A 130 -6.85 11.04 12.94
C VAL A 130 -6.45 12.28 13.72
N TYR A 131 -5.70 13.15 13.07
CA TYR A 131 -5.25 14.42 13.65
C TYR A 131 -5.85 15.59 12.87
N ASP A 132 -6.11 16.69 13.57
CA ASP A 132 -6.32 17.99 12.95
C ASP A 132 -4.99 18.49 12.36
N LYS A 133 -4.98 18.84 11.06
CA LYS A 133 -3.75 19.21 10.33
C LYS A 133 -3.06 20.43 10.90
N ALA A 134 -3.83 21.45 11.30
CA ALA A 134 -3.26 22.71 11.76
C ALA A 134 -2.63 22.60 13.17
N THR A 135 -3.25 21.79 14.04
CA THR A 135 -2.85 21.70 15.45
C THR A 135 -2.04 20.46 15.79
N LEU A 136 -2.07 19.41 14.96
CA LEU A 136 -1.58 18.05 15.21
C LEU A 136 -2.26 17.40 16.44
N ARG A 137 -3.41 17.91 16.90
CA ARG A 137 -4.17 17.27 17.96
C ARG A 137 -4.90 16.06 17.41
N LYS A 138 -4.82 14.92 18.11
CA LYS A 138 -5.64 13.74 17.80
C LYS A 138 -7.11 14.11 18.02
N VAL A 139 -7.91 13.96 16.97
CA VAL A 139 -9.35 14.27 16.95
C VAL A 139 -10.21 13.02 16.76
N GLY A 140 -9.61 11.88 16.47
CA GLY A 140 -10.31 10.62 16.31
C GLY A 140 -9.39 9.43 16.14
N GLU A 141 -9.98 8.25 16.09
CA GLU A 141 -9.29 7.01 15.73
C GLU A 141 -10.27 6.01 15.15
N PHE A 142 -9.74 5.12 14.34
CA PHE A 142 -10.44 3.95 13.82
C PHE A 142 -9.70 2.68 14.23
N SER A 143 -10.40 1.55 14.14
CA SER A 143 -9.79 0.23 14.28
C SER A 143 -9.89 -0.52 12.96
N TYR A 144 -8.87 -1.31 12.64
CA TYR A 144 -8.84 -2.20 11.48
C TYR A 144 -8.14 -3.51 11.85
N GLU A 145 -8.34 -4.53 11.04
CA GLU A 145 -7.69 -5.84 11.21
C GLU A 145 -6.40 -5.91 10.40
N GLY A 146 -5.44 -6.69 10.89
CA GLY A 146 -4.14 -6.89 10.25
C GLY A 146 -3.13 -5.79 10.55
N GLU A 147 -2.10 -5.72 9.73
CA GLU A 147 -1.04 -4.73 9.82
C GLU A 147 -1.39 -3.49 8.99
N GLY A 148 -0.85 -2.35 9.38
CA GLY A 148 -0.88 -1.14 8.59
C GLY A 148 0.54 -0.70 8.29
N TRP A 149 0.85 -0.44 7.01
CA TRP A 149 2.16 0.02 6.55
C TRP A 149 2.06 1.41 5.93
N GLY A 150 1.81 1.51 4.64
CA GLY A 150 1.64 2.79 3.95
C GLY A 150 0.17 3.22 3.83
N ILE A 151 -0.05 4.51 3.64
CA ILE A 151 -1.36 5.08 3.35
C ILE A 151 -1.23 6.30 2.45
N THR A 152 -2.11 6.41 1.45
CA THR A 152 -2.24 7.60 0.60
C THR A 152 -3.71 7.88 0.27
N THR A 153 -3.98 8.94 -0.48
CA THR A 153 -5.34 9.34 -0.86
C THR A 153 -5.39 9.93 -2.27
N ASP A 154 -6.50 9.67 -2.98
CA ASP A 154 -6.86 10.32 -4.24
C ASP A 154 -7.69 11.61 -4.02
N GLY A 155 -7.81 12.06 -2.77
CA GLY A 155 -8.66 13.17 -2.36
C GLY A 155 -10.11 12.76 -2.01
N LYS A 156 -10.47 11.48 -2.16
CA LYS A 156 -11.82 10.95 -1.87
C LYS A 156 -11.78 9.71 -0.99
N SER A 157 -10.91 8.77 -1.30
CA SER A 157 -10.72 7.50 -0.60
C SER A 157 -9.31 7.42 -0.01
N LEU A 158 -9.13 6.54 0.97
CA LEU A 158 -7.82 6.20 1.52
C LEU A 158 -7.36 4.85 0.92
N TYR A 159 -6.09 4.74 0.61
CA TYR A 159 -5.45 3.54 0.08
C TYR A 159 -4.39 3.09 1.08
N THR A 160 -4.49 1.85 1.59
CA THR A 160 -3.57 1.33 2.61
C THR A 160 -2.87 0.06 2.15
N SER A 161 -1.58 -0.06 2.45
CA SER A 161 -0.78 -1.28 2.29
C SER A 161 -0.61 -2.00 3.63
N ASP A 162 -0.23 -3.28 3.58
CA ASP A 162 -0.02 -4.16 4.73
C ASP A 162 1.19 -5.09 4.54
N GLY A 163 2.11 -4.76 3.60
CA GLY A 163 3.26 -5.58 3.26
C GLY A 163 2.94 -6.76 2.32
N THR A 164 1.68 -7.01 2.00
CA THR A 164 1.28 -8.02 1.01
C THR A 164 1.23 -7.44 -0.40
N ASP A 165 0.67 -8.20 -1.35
CA ASP A 165 0.36 -7.77 -2.71
C ASP A 165 -0.97 -7.00 -2.80
N ARG A 166 -1.54 -6.56 -1.69
CA ARG A 166 -2.85 -5.91 -1.65
C ARG A 166 -2.76 -4.47 -1.20
N ILE A 167 -3.55 -3.63 -1.86
CA ILE A 167 -3.87 -2.28 -1.41
C ILE A 167 -5.36 -2.25 -1.09
N VAL A 168 -5.70 -1.87 0.14
CA VAL A 168 -7.09 -1.79 0.60
C VAL A 168 -7.58 -0.36 0.44
N VAL A 169 -8.66 -0.18 -0.31
CA VAL A 169 -9.36 1.09 -0.45
C VAL A 169 -10.37 1.24 0.69
N ARG A 170 -10.29 2.35 1.40
CA ARG A 170 -11.09 2.60 2.61
C ARG A 170 -11.86 3.90 2.52
N ASN A 171 -13.04 3.88 3.10
CA ASN A 171 -13.86 5.07 3.30
C ASN A 171 -13.23 5.96 4.40
N PRO A 172 -12.95 7.24 4.15
CA PRO A 172 -12.26 8.09 5.12
C PRO A 172 -13.09 8.46 6.35
N GLN A 173 -14.43 8.39 6.29
CA GLN A 173 -15.31 8.70 7.42
C GLN A 173 -15.50 7.52 8.36
N THR A 174 -15.43 6.30 7.85
CA THR A 174 -15.71 5.07 8.62
C THR A 174 -14.50 4.12 8.72
N PHE A 175 -13.48 4.34 7.92
CA PHE A 175 -12.29 3.50 7.72
C PHE A 175 -12.61 2.06 7.25
N LYS A 176 -13.87 1.78 6.88
CA LYS A 176 -14.29 0.48 6.35
C LYS A 176 -13.70 0.24 4.98
N THR A 177 -13.38 -1.02 4.70
CA THR A 177 -12.95 -1.48 3.39
C THR A 177 -14.08 -1.32 2.38
N GLU A 178 -13.82 -0.65 1.27
CA GLU A 178 -14.71 -0.53 0.12
C GLU A 178 -14.36 -1.53 -0.98
N ARG A 179 -13.06 -1.70 -1.24
CA ARG A 179 -12.52 -2.71 -2.18
C ARG A 179 -11.07 -3.03 -1.87
N THR A 180 -10.56 -4.07 -2.49
CA THR A 180 -9.14 -4.45 -2.43
C THR A 180 -8.59 -4.52 -3.86
N ILE A 181 -7.38 -3.99 -4.03
CA ILE A 181 -6.62 -4.02 -5.28
C ILE A 181 -5.52 -5.07 -5.12
N GLU A 182 -5.50 -6.09 -5.98
CA GLU A 182 -4.38 -7.04 -6.05
C GLU A 182 -3.31 -6.50 -7.00
N VAL A 183 -2.12 -6.25 -6.48
CA VAL A 183 -1.02 -5.67 -7.27
C VAL A 183 -0.23 -6.75 -7.97
N ARG A 184 -0.13 -6.61 -9.30
CA ARG A 184 0.54 -7.59 -10.16
C ARG A 184 1.46 -6.93 -11.18
N MET A 185 2.63 -7.53 -11.35
CA MET A 185 3.58 -7.18 -12.40
C MET A 185 3.73 -8.35 -13.36
N ALA A 186 3.34 -8.19 -14.61
CA ALA A 186 3.38 -9.25 -15.61
C ALA A 186 2.68 -10.55 -15.14
N GLY A 187 1.57 -10.44 -14.39
CA GLY A 187 0.80 -11.56 -13.85
C GLY A 187 1.31 -12.11 -12.52
N ARG A 188 2.48 -11.70 -12.03
CA ARG A 188 3.03 -12.12 -10.74
C ARG A 188 2.65 -11.13 -9.64
N LYS A 189 2.36 -11.62 -8.44
CA LYS A 189 2.11 -10.81 -7.25
C LYS A 189 3.32 -9.95 -6.89
N VAL A 190 3.08 -8.71 -6.49
CA VAL A 190 4.11 -7.80 -5.96
C VAL A 190 3.85 -7.62 -4.47
N ASN A 191 4.62 -8.33 -3.65
CA ASN A 191 4.54 -8.24 -2.20
C ASN A 191 5.47 -7.14 -1.67
N MET A 192 5.43 -6.93 -0.35
CA MET A 192 6.25 -5.97 0.39
C MET A 192 5.94 -4.52 0.03
N LEU A 193 4.69 -4.25 -0.40
CA LEU A 193 4.22 -2.89 -0.63
C LEU A 193 4.18 -2.14 0.70
N ASN A 194 4.89 -1.00 0.77
CA ASN A 194 5.08 -0.26 1.99
C ASN A 194 4.54 1.17 1.85
N GLU A 195 5.37 2.16 2.00
CA GLU A 195 4.96 3.56 1.93
C GLU A 195 4.34 3.89 0.57
N LEU A 196 3.29 4.70 0.58
CA LEU A 196 2.44 4.98 -0.58
C LEU A 196 2.31 6.48 -0.82
N GLU A 197 2.32 6.87 -2.11
CA GLU A 197 1.99 8.22 -2.54
C GLU A 197 1.08 8.21 -3.77
N TRP A 198 0.13 9.15 -3.84
CA TRP A 198 -0.75 9.32 -4.99
C TRP A 198 -0.20 10.38 -5.94
N ILE A 199 0.22 9.97 -7.13
CA ILE A 199 0.81 10.87 -8.12
C ILE A 199 0.16 10.67 -9.48
N GLY A 200 -0.47 11.70 -10.00
CA GLY A 200 -0.96 11.71 -11.39
C GLY A 200 -2.00 10.64 -11.72
N GLY A 201 -2.81 10.20 -10.77
CA GLY A 201 -3.81 9.16 -10.94
C GLY A 201 -3.27 7.74 -10.75
N GLU A 202 -2.05 7.59 -10.27
CA GLU A 202 -1.41 6.30 -9.96
C GLU A 202 -1.04 6.22 -8.48
N ILE A 203 -0.99 5.00 -7.94
CA ILE A 203 -0.42 4.72 -6.63
C ILE A 203 1.06 4.39 -6.84
N TRP A 204 1.92 5.14 -6.18
CA TRP A 204 3.34 4.85 -6.11
C TRP A 204 3.62 4.17 -4.78
N ALA A 205 4.38 3.08 -4.79
CA ALA A 205 4.62 2.28 -3.60
C ALA A 205 6.10 1.92 -3.48
N ASN A 206 6.71 2.15 -2.31
CA ASN A 206 7.98 1.53 -1.98
C ASN A 206 7.81 0.00 -1.90
N VAL A 207 8.74 -0.75 -2.49
CA VAL A 207 8.85 -2.19 -2.28
C VAL A 207 9.89 -2.42 -1.19
N TYR A 208 9.44 -2.74 0.02
CA TYR A 208 10.28 -2.82 1.22
C TYR A 208 11.47 -3.78 1.03
N MET A 209 12.62 -3.42 1.60
CA MET A 209 13.92 -4.09 1.47
C MET A 209 14.51 -4.08 0.05
N THR A 210 14.00 -3.21 -0.83
CA THR A 210 14.58 -2.96 -2.16
C THR A 210 14.80 -1.47 -2.37
N ASP A 211 15.53 -1.12 -3.42
CA ASP A 211 15.69 0.26 -3.87
C ASP A 211 14.67 0.62 -4.99
N GLN A 212 13.49 -0.01 -4.97
CA GLN A 212 12.49 0.16 -6.03
C GLN A 212 11.21 0.79 -5.51
N ILE A 213 10.64 1.64 -6.37
CA ILE A 213 9.27 2.14 -6.29
C ILE A 213 8.50 1.57 -7.48
N VAL A 214 7.31 1.03 -7.24
CA VAL A 214 6.40 0.59 -8.29
C VAL A 214 5.28 1.61 -8.48
N ARG A 215 4.91 1.86 -9.73
CA ARG A 215 3.77 2.69 -10.12
C ARG A 215 2.62 1.76 -10.48
N ILE A 216 1.49 1.94 -9.85
CA ILE A 216 0.37 1.00 -9.88
C ILE A 216 -0.86 1.71 -10.41
N ASN A 217 -1.51 1.12 -11.41
CA ASN A 217 -2.82 1.56 -11.86
C ASN A 217 -3.86 1.19 -10.79
N PRO A 218 -4.59 2.14 -10.20
CA PRO A 218 -5.48 1.88 -9.07
C PRO A 218 -6.73 1.07 -9.44
N GLU A 219 -7.13 1.05 -10.72
CA GLU A 219 -8.32 0.31 -11.16
C GLU A 219 -8.01 -1.16 -11.39
N SER A 220 -6.88 -1.46 -12.05
CA SER A 220 -6.51 -2.82 -12.43
C SER A 220 -5.55 -3.51 -11.48
N GLY A 221 -4.83 -2.77 -10.63
CA GLY A 221 -3.73 -3.29 -9.82
C GLY A 221 -2.46 -3.62 -10.63
N ALA A 222 -2.45 -3.33 -11.93
CA ALA A 222 -1.28 -3.59 -12.75
C ALA A 222 -0.16 -2.60 -12.43
N VAL A 223 1.06 -3.12 -12.27
CA VAL A 223 2.26 -2.28 -12.23
C VAL A 223 2.52 -1.77 -13.65
N VAL A 224 2.48 -0.43 -13.80
CA VAL A 224 2.67 0.27 -15.07
C VAL A 224 4.06 0.90 -15.20
N GLY A 225 4.78 1.04 -14.08
CA GLY A 225 6.14 1.58 -14.06
C GLY A 225 6.94 1.07 -12.87
N ILE A 226 8.27 1.06 -13.04
CA ILE A 226 9.25 0.73 -12.00
C ILE A 226 10.27 1.86 -11.99
N VAL A 227 10.52 2.45 -10.84
CA VAL A 227 11.61 3.39 -10.61
C VAL A 227 12.69 2.66 -9.84
N ASP A 228 13.87 2.55 -10.41
CA ASP A 228 15.03 1.94 -9.79
C ASP A 228 15.92 3.03 -9.20
N LEU A 229 16.03 3.05 -7.88
CA LEU A 229 16.82 4.01 -7.10
C LEU A 229 18.12 3.39 -6.55
N THR A 230 18.56 2.28 -7.14
CA THR A 230 19.81 1.62 -6.75
C THR A 230 20.97 2.61 -6.80
N GLY A 231 21.67 2.75 -5.68
CA GLY A 231 22.81 3.65 -5.54
C GLY A 231 22.46 5.09 -5.14
N LEU A 232 21.18 5.42 -4.90
CA LEU A 232 20.77 6.74 -4.42
C LEU A 232 21.39 7.04 -3.05
N GLN A 233 21.25 6.11 -2.09
CA GLN A 233 21.94 6.20 -0.81
C GLN A 233 23.37 5.64 -0.96
N ALA A 234 24.37 6.43 -0.59
CA ALA A 234 25.73 5.95 -0.56
C ALA A 234 25.89 4.82 0.49
N PRO A 235 26.62 3.74 0.20
CA PRO A 235 26.83 2.65 1.17
C PRO A 235 27.44 3.11 2.50
N SER A 236 28.25 4.17 2.49
CA SER A 236 28.84 4.80 3.68
C SER A 236 27.82 5.44 4.63
N ASP A 237 26.65 5.84 4.10
CA ASP A 237 25.59 6.50 4.85
C ASP A 237 24.64 5.50 5.53
N LYS A 238 24.70 4.23 5.11
CA LYS A 238 23.91 3.14 5.68
C LYS A 238 24.53 2.64 6.98
N ARG A 239 23.80 2.81 8.09
CA ARG A 239 24.27 2.44 9.43
C ARG A 239 23.73 1.11 9.92
N TRP A 240 22.49 0.77 9.50
CA TRP A 240 21.78 -0.45 9.87
C TRP A 240 21.24 -1.15 8.65
N GLN A 241 20.95 -2.43 8.76
CA GLN A 241 20.45 -3.22 7.66
C GLN A 241 19.06 -2.75 7.18
N ASP A 242 18.27 -2.19 8.09
CA ASP A 242 16.94 -1.67 7.86
C ASP A 242 16.88 -0.15 7.55
N ASP A 243 18.04 0.50 7.37
CA ASP A 243 18.14 1.86 6.81
C ASP A 243 17.85 1.80 5.30
N VAL A 244 16.63 1.47 4.94
CA VAL A 244 16.20 1.24 3.57
C VAL A 244 15.35 2.38 3.04
N LEU A 245 15.25 2.45 1.71
CA LEU A 245 14.34 3.34 1.00
C LEU A 245 12.91 3.19 1.54
N ASN A 246 12.33 4.28 2.03
CA ASN A 246 10.94 4.36 2.45
C ASN A 246 10.54 5.82 2.64
N GLY A 247 9.57 6.28 1.87
CA GLY A 247 9.09 7.66 1.89
C GLY A 247 9.13 8.28 0.50
N ILE A 248 7.96 8.62 -0.02
CA ILE A 248 7.73 9.29 -1.29
C ILE A 248 6.89 10.53 -1.00
N ALA A 249 7.29 11.68 -1.52
CA ALA A 249 6.46 12.87 -1.45
C ALA A 249 6.46 13.59 -2.80
N TYR A 250 5.33 14.19 -3.15
CA TYR A 250 5.18 14.87 -4.42
C TYR A 250 4.60 16.27 -4.24
N ASN A 251 5.24 17.26 -4.85
CA ASN A 251 4.72 18.62 -4.95
C ASN A 251 3.99 18.80 -6.28
N PRO A 252 2.66 18.82 -6.32
CA PRO A 252 1.91 18.91 -7.57
C PRO A 252 2.06 20.24 -8.29
N ALA A 253 2.39 21.32 -7.56
CA ALA A 253 2.55 22.65 -8.15
C ALA A 253 3.85 22.77 -8.96
N THR A 254 4.94 22.19 -8.48
CA THR A 254 6.25 22.23 -9.14
C THR A 254 6.61 20.93 -9.85
N LYS A 255 5.83 19.87 -9.64
CA LYS A 255 6.11 18.49 -10.07
C LYS A 255 7.38 17.89 -9.46
N ALA A 256 7.85 18.46 -8.35
CA ALA A 256 9.01 17.95 -7.64
C ALA A 256 8.66 16.63 -6.94
N LEU A 257 9.49 15.62 -7.18
CA LEU A 257 9.40 14.30 -6.57
C LEU A 257 10.52 14.17 -5.54
N PHE A 258 10.15 13.81 -4.33
CA PHE A 258 11.06 13.62 -3.21
C PHE A 258 11.03 12.19 -2.73
N VAL A 259 12.20 11.66 -2.36
CA VAL A 259 12.33 10.32 -1.77
C VAL A 259 13.32 10.34 -0.63
N THR A 260 13.09 9.49 0.36
CA THR A 260 13.98 9.31 1.51
C THR A 260 13.96 7.86 1.98
N GLY A 261 14.57 7.59 3.12
CA GLY A 261 14.55 6.27 3.75
C GLY A 261 14.61 6.33 5.25
N LYS A 262 14.45 5.18 5.87
CA LYS A 262 14.51 5.00 7.33
C LYS A 262 15.90 5.40 7.83
N ASN A 263 15.94 6.35 8.77
CA ASN A 263 17.16 6.92 9.36
C ASN A 263 18.15 7.54 8.35
N TRP A 264 17.72 7.83 7.14
CA TRP A 264 18.57 8.52 6.16
C TRP A 264 18.88 9.94 6.63
N ASN A 265 20.03 10.47 6.22
CA ASN A 265 20.43 11.84 6.53
C ASN A 265 19.97 12.86 5.46
N LYS A 266 19.28 12.38 4.42
CA LYS A 266 18.84 13.20 3.28
C LYS A 266 17.44 12.84 2.81
N VAL A 267 16.70 13.84 2.35
CA VAL A 267 15.61 13.72 1.39
C VAL A 267 16.18 14.14 0.04
N TYR A 268 16.02 13.31 -0.97
CA TYR A 268 16.47 13.58 -2.32
C TYR A 268 15.31 14.10 -3.17
N GLN A 269 15.47 15.26 -3.80
CA GLN A 269 14.64 15.64 -4.92
C GLN A 269 15.20 14.99 -6.17
N ILE A 270 14.38 14.25 -6.89
CA ILE A 270 14.78 13.49 -8.07
C ILE A 270 13.92 13.84 -9.29
N GLU A 271 14.49 13.64 -10.45
CA GLU A 271 13.77 13.56 -11.71
C GLU A 271 13.93 12.14 -12.29
N LEU A 272 12.87 11.64 -12.90
CA LEU A 272 12.92 10.36 -13.56
C LEU A 272 13.62 10.47 -14.91
N THR A 273 14.51 9.50 -15.18
CA THR A 273 15.10 9.29 -16.50
C THR A 273 14.50 8.03 -17.11
N LYS A 274 14.26 8.01 -18.42
CA LYS A 274 13.86 6.76 -19.10
C LYS A 274 15.11 5.96 -19.44
N ASP A 275 14.97 4.62 -19.45
CA ASP A 275 16.02 3.77 -19.98
C ASP A 275 16.30 4.14 -21.44
N GLY A 276 17.50 4.69 -21.72
CA GLY A 276 17.94 5.10 -23.05
C GLY A 276 18.03 6.60 -23.32
N ASP A 277 17.73 7.46 -22.31
CA ASP A 277 17.98 8.92 -22.36
C ASP A 277 19.36 9.26 -21.80
#